data_966f8f212f9c6faafbe32cc133868f71
#
_entry.id   966f8f212f9c6faafbe32cc133868f71
#
_cell.length_a   1.000
_cell.length_b   1.000
_cell.length_c   1.000
_cell.angle_alpha   90.00
_cell.angle_beta   90.00
_cell.angle_gamma   90.00
#
_symmetry.space_group_name_H-M   'P 1'
#
loop_
_entity.id
_entity.type
_entity.pdbx_description
1 polymer ?
#
loop_
_entity_poly.entity_id
_entity_poly.type
_entity_poly.pdbx_seq_one_letter_code
_entity_poly.pdbx_strand_id
1 'polypeptide(L)'
;MTQSGAAIAARGIRKSFVEHTVLDDVDLEVDQGTIFALLGPNGAGKTTIVKILSTLLRPDAGTATVAGFDVATHPADVRESISLTGQFAAVDEILSGRENLVLMARLRRVKDAGQIADDLLARFQLTDAATRRVATYSGGMRRRLDIAMSLIGNPPVIFLDEPTTGLDPQARIEVWNSVKELAGQGTTVLLTTQYLDEAEQLADRIAILHEGRIIVNGTLAELKQLLPPAKVEYVEKQPTLEDIFLAIVGTAGKDGNAGNEAASAPTSKEQR
;
A
#
# COMPACT_ATOMS: atom_id res chain seq x y z
N MET A 1 -6.71 -20.81 21.43
CA MET A 1 -6.30 -19.42 21.65
C MET A 1 -4.91 -19.29 21.04
N THR A 2 -4.84 -18.99 19.76
CA THR A 2 -3.59 -18.67 19.06
C THR A 2 -3.13 -17.31 19.59
N GLN A 3 -1.97 -17.26 20.25
CA GLN A 3 -1.29 -16.00 20.50
C GLN A 3 -1.01 -15.39 19.13
N SER A 4 -1.78 -14.39 18.74
CA SER A 4 -1.46 -13.52 17.62
C SER A 4 -0.23 -12.72 18.02
N GLY A 5 0.95 -13.23 17.66
CA GLY A 5 2.19 -12.51 17.86
C GLY A 5 2.27 -11.35 16.86
N ALA A 6 2.93 -10.27 17.25
CA ALA A 6 3.21 -9.16 16.35
C ALA A 6 4.00 -9.65 15.12
N ALA A 7 3.57 -9.26 13.92
CA ALA A 7 4.32 -9.52 12.69
C ALA A 7 5.58 -8.66 12.62
N ILE A 8 5.50 -7.45 13.17
CA ILE A 8 6.62 -6.52 13.29
C ILE A 8 6.61 -5.94 14.69
N ALA A 9 7.76 -5.95 15.37
CA ALA A 9 7.94 -5.25 16.63
C ALA A 9 9.27 -4.49 16.61
N ALA A 10 9.26 -3.24 17.04
CA ALA A 10 10.43 -2.40 17.21
C ALA A 10 10.37 -1.73 18.57
N ARG A 11 11.49 -1.66 19.28
CA ARG A 11 11.58 -1.08 20.61
C ARG A 11 12.84 -0.20 20.73
N GLY A 12 12.64 1.06 21.08
CA GLY A 12 13.71 2.01 21.34
C GLY A 12 14.61 2.29 20.15
N ILE A 13 14.08 2.19 18.91
CA ILE A 13 14.89 2.35 17.69
C ILE A 13 15.42 3.78 17.61
N ARG A 14 16.76 3.88 17.49
CA ARG A 14 17.47 5.14 17.26
C ARG A 14 18.33 5.04 16.02
N LYS A 15 18.37 6.15 15.27
CA LYS A 15 19.25 6.29 14.11
C LYS A 15 19.65 7.73 13.88
N SER A 16 20.97 7.95 13.77
CA SER A 16 21.55 9.24 13.43
C SER A 16 22.42 9.10 12.18
N PHE A 17 22.50 10.17 11.41
CA PHE A 17 23.43 10.32 10.29
C PHE A 17 24.28 11.57 10.53
N VAL A 18 25.58 11.36 10.73
CA VAL A 18 26.54 12.40 11.13
C VAL A 18 26.08 13.07 12.43
N GLU A 19 25.58 14.30 12.39
CA GLU A 19 25.09 15.05 13.56
C GLU A 19 23.57 15.15 13.62
N HIS A 20 22.84 14.56 12.66
CA HIS A 20 21.39 14.65 12.59
C HIS A 20 20.72 13.35 13.06
N THR A 21 19.97 13.41 14.16
CA THR A 21 19.15 12.31 14.64
C THR A 21 17.87 12.24 13.81
N VAL A 22 17.67 11.11 13.12
CA VAL A 22 16.51 10.87 12.24
C VAL A 22 15.44 10.05 12.93
N LEU A 23 15.84 9.12 13.82
CA LEU A 23 14.93 8.34 14.65
C LEU A 23 15.40 8.43 16.10
N ASP A 24 14.49 8.73 17.00
CA ASP A 24 14.77 8.90 18.43
C ASP A 24 13.72 8.18 19.27
N ASP A 25 14.07 7.00 19.77
CA ASP A 25 13.27 6.20 20.67
C ASP A 25 11.92 5.74 20.06
N VAL A 26 11.98 5.16 18.85
CA VAL A 26 10.79 4.72 18.12
C VAL A 26 10.36 3.33 18.56
N ASP A 27 9.14 3.24 19.09
CA ASP A 27 8.43 1.99 19.38
C ASP A 27 7.31 1.76 18.36
N LEU A 28 7.26 0.55 17.80
CA LEU A 28 6.28 0.17 16.79
C LEU A 28 5.88 -1.30 16.98
N GLU A 29 4.57 -1.57 16.85
CA GLU A 29 4.04 -2.92 16.86
C GLU A 29 2.95 -3.06 15.81
N VAL A 30 3.05 -4.11 14.97
CA VAL A 30 2.12 -4.40 13.86
C VAL A 30 1.61 -5.82 14.01
N ASP A 31 0.30 -5.96 14.10
CA ASP A 31 -0.37 -7.26 14.21
C ASP A 31 -0.34 -8.00 12.86
N GLN A 32 -0.35 -9.34 12.93
CA GLN A 32 -0.37 -10.18 11.73
C GLN A 32 -1.66 -9.98 10.93
N GLY A 33 -1.53 -9.93 9.59
CA GLY A 33 -2.66 -9.81 8.67
C GLY A 33 -3.36 -8.45 8.67
N THR A 34 -2.73 -7.42 9.22
CA THR A 34 -3.27 -6.06 9.28
C THR A 34 -2.53 -5.11 8.34
N ILE A 35 -3.19 -4.00 8.00
CA ILE A 35 -2.57 -2.85 7.32
C ILE A 35 -2.21 -1.81 8.37
N PHE A 36 -0.92 -1.54 8.50
CA PHE A 36 -0.39 -0.52 9.39
C PHE A 36 0.16 0.66 8.57
N ALA A 37 -0.35 1.87 8.81
CA ALA A 37 0.15 3.07 8.17
C ALA A 37 1.10 3.85 9.08
N LEU A 38 2.31 4.10 8.59
CA LEU A 38 3.24 5.05 9.19
C LEU A 38 3.11 6.39 8.47
N LEU A 39 2.30 7.27 9.05
CA LEU A 39 1.99 8.60 8.52
C LEU A 39 2.99 9.63 9.02
N GLY A 40 3.41 10.55 8.15
CA GLY A 40 4.27 11.67 8.58
C GLY A 40 4.77 12.51 7.40
N PRO A 41 5.25 13.72 7.66
CA PRO A 41 5.80 14.58 6.61
C PRO A 41 7.08 14.00 6.01
N ASN A 42 7.52 14.60 4.90
CA ASN A 42 8.82 14.26 4.31
C ASN A 42 9.93 14.60 5.29
N GLY A 43 10.91 13.71 5.39
CA GLY A 43 12.02 13.86 6.36
C GLY A 43 11.72 13.38 7.78
N ALA A 44 10.50 12.96 8.11
CA ALA A 44 10.15 12.47 9.45
C ALA A 44 10.87 11.18 9.89
N GLY A 45 11.49 10.44 8.94
CA GLY A 45 12.18 9.17 9.23
C GLY A 45 11.46 7.91 8.72
N LYS A 46 10.33 8.03 8.01
CA LYS A 46 9.53 6.90 7.51
C LYS A 46 10.35 5.87 6.72
N THR A 47 11.04 6.31 5.67
CA THR A 47 11.91 5.44 4.87
C THR A 47 13.08 4.87 5.68
N THR A 48 13.55 5.59 6.71
CA THR A 48 14.64 5.12 7.57
C THR A 48 14.18 3.94 8.43
N ILE A 49 12.99 4.01 9.04
CA ILE A 49 12.46 2.87 9.81
C ILE A 49 12.19 1.66 8.92
N VAL A 50 11.61 1.86 7.71
CA VAL A 50 11.41 0.78 6.72
C VAL A 50 12.75 0.13 6.35
N LYS A 51 13.81 0.90 6.10
CA LYS A 51 15.15 0.36 5.81
C LYS A 51 15.73 -0.44 6.97
N ILE A 52 15.46 -0.05 8.23
CA ILE A 52 15.90 -0.81 9.41
C ILE A 52 15.13 -2.13 9.49
N LEU A 53 13.80 -2.09 9.41
CA LEU A 53 12.96 -3.27 9.49
C LEU A 53 13.21 -4.26 8.33
N SER A 54 13.55 -3.76 7.15
CA SER A 54 13.92 -4.57 5.98
C SER A 54 15.41 -4.99 5.95
N THR A 55 16.17 -4.72 7.01
CA THR A 55 17.61 -5.06 7.14
C THR A 55 18.57 -4.34 6.19
N LEU A 56 18.11 -3.30 5.50
CA LEU A 56 18.92 -2.47 4.61
C LEU A 56 19.78 -1.44 5.36
N LEU A 57 19.42 -1.18 6.62
CA LEU A 57 20.12 -0.23 7.49
C LEU A 57 20.16 -0.79 8.91
N ARG A 58 21.29 -0.65 9.61
CA ARG A 58 21.39 -1.01 11.03
C ARG A 58 20.95 0.16 11.90
N PRO A 59 20.14 -0.07 12.94
CA PRO A 59 19.88 0.94 13.96
C PRO A 59 21.14 1.19 14.78
N ASP A 60 21.23 2.38 15.39
CA ASP A 60 22.32 2.72 16.31
C ASP A 60 22.02 2.23 17.72
N ALA A 61 20.72 2.13 18.08
CA ALA A 61 20.22 1.53 19.31
C ALA A 61 18.82 0.96 19.12
N GLY A 62 18.37 0.17 20.09
CA GLY A 62 17.07 -0.51 20.07
C GLY A 62 17.13 -1.87 19.40
N THR A 63 15.98 -2.54 19.36
CA THR A 63 15.79 -3.87 18.76
C THR A 63 14.58 -3.91 17.89
N ALA A 64 14.59 -4.73 16.84
CA ALA A 64 13.41 -4.98 16.02
C ALA A 64 13.33 -6.43 15.57
N THR A 65 12.11 -6.93 15.47
CA THR A 65 11.82 -8.25 14.91
C THR A 65 10.79 -8.12 13.79
N VAL A 66 10.96 -8.92 12.74
CA VAL A 66 10.02 -9.01 11.61
C VAL A 66 9.79 -10.49 11.31
N ALA A 67 8.51 -10.88 11.22
CA ALA A 67 8.11 -12.28 11.06
C ALA A 67 8.75 -13.22 12.11
N GLY A 68 8.99 -12.72 13.32
CA GLY A 68 9.62 -13.45 14.42
C GLY A 68 11.15 -13.48 14.41
N PHE A 69 11.81 -12.92 13.38
CA PHE A 69 13.26 -12.87 13.26
C PHE A 69 13.82 -11.49 13.65
N ASP A 70 14.89 -11.48 14.45
CA ASP A 70 15.58 -10.25 14.81
C ASP A 70 16.37 -9.68 13.62
N VAL A 71 16.16 -8.38 13.32
CA VAL A 71 16.72 -7.73 12.12
C VAL A 71 18.24 -7.62 12.13
N ALA A 72 18.88 -7.63 13.30
CA ALA A 72 20.33 -7.49 13.45
C ALA A 72 21.05 -8.83 13.41
N THR A 73 20.47 -9.88 14.01
CA THR A 73 21.09 -11.19 14.17
C THR A 73 20.66 -12.22 13.12
N HIS A 74 19.44 -12.07 12.55
CA HIS A 74 18.86 -12.98 11.56
C HIS A 74 18.43 -12.24 10.27
N PRO A 75 19.27 -11.39 9.68
CA PRO A 75 18.87 -10.56 8.54
C PRO A 75 18.54 -11.37 7.27
N ALA A 76 19.08 -12.58 7.12
CA ALA A 76 18.77 -13.44 5.98
C ALA A 76 17.34 -13.97 6.08
N ASP A 77 16.93 -14.47 7.25
CA ASP A 77 15.59 -15.00 7.50
C ASP A 77 14.52 -13.88 7.37
N VAL A 78 14.85 -12.67 7.86
CA VAL A 78 13.99 -11.49 7.65
C VAL A 78 13.79 -11.24 6.16
N ARG A 79 14.86 -11.19 5.35
CA ARG A 79 14.76 -10.93 3.90
C ARG A 79 14.00 -12.01 3.13
N GLU A 80 14.05 -13.26 3.59
CA GLU A 80 13.22 -14.34 3.01
C GLU A 80 11.75 -14.19 3.35
N SER A 81 11.44 -13.60 4.51
CA SER A 81 10.07 -13.42 5.03
C SER A 81 9.40 -12.13 4.58
N ILE A 82 10.09 -11.25 3.86
CA ILE A 82 9.55 -9.94 3.49
C ILE A 82 9.55 -9.70 1.98
N SER A 83 8.74 -8.76 1.57
CA SER A 83 8.94 -8.01 0.33
C SER A 83 8.96 -6.51 0.61
N LEU A 84 9.73 -5.78 -0.17
CA LEU A 84 9.84 -4.33 -0.08
C LEU A 84 9.60 -3.73 -1.45
N THR A 85 8.60 -2.85 -1.52
CA THR A 85 8.32 -2.02 -2.68
C THR A 85 8.70 -0.58 -2.32
N GLY A 86 9.74 -0.07 -2.95
CA GLY A 86 10.27 1.28 -2.69
C GLY A 86 9.41 2.37 -3.32
N GLN A 87 9.83 3.62 -3.15
CA GLN A 87 9.19 4.80 -3.73
C GLN A 87 9.18 4.76 -5.28
N PHE A 88 10.20 4.16 -5.89
CA PHE A 88 10.27 3.92 -7.34
C PHE A 88 10.00 2.45 -7.62
N ALA A 89 9.16 2.17 -8.60
CA ALA A 89 8.87 0.80 -9.01
C ALA A 89 10.14 0.09 -9.49
N ALA A 90 10.43 -1.08 -8.92
CA ALA A 90 11.60 -1.89 -9.25
C ALA A 90 11.34 -2.79 -10.48
N VAL A 91 10.67 -2.26 -11.50
CA VAL A 91 10.34 -2.96 -12.74
C VAL A 91 11.36 -2.68 -13.83
N ASP A 92 11.69 -3.68 -14.61
CA ASP A 92 12.50 -3.49 -15.84
C ASP A 92 11.59 -2.97 -16.96
N GLU A 93 11.86 -1.77 -17.43
CA GLU A 93 11.04 -1.10 -18.43
C GLU A 93 11.22 -1.69 -19.85
N ILE A 94 12.31 -2.42 -20.11
CA ILE A 94 12.58 -3.08 -21.40
C ILE A 94 11.72 -4.34 -21.54
N LEU A 95 11.52 -5.04 -20.43
CA LEU A 95 10.71 -6.25 -20.35
C LEU A 95 9.21 -5.93 -20.40
N SER A 96 8.42 -6.91 -20.80
CA SER A 96 6.96 -6.88 -20.64
C SER A 96 6.56 -7.10 -19.18
N GLY A 97 5.30 -6.80 -18.84
CA GLY A 97 4.76 -7.09 -17.50
C GLY A 97 4.91 -8.55 -17.10
N ARG A 98 4.60 -9.47 -18.05
CA ARG A 98 4.72 -10.90 -17.81
C ARG A 98 6.18 -11.34 -17.62
N GLU A 99 7.11 -10.83 -18.41
CA GLU A 99 8.53 -11.16 -18.28
C GLU A 99 9.11 -10.68 -16.94
N ASN A 100 8.71 -9.50 -16.44
CA ASN A 100 9.09 -9.01 -15.11
C ASN A 100 8.67 -10.01 -14.01
N LEU A 101 7.41 -10.45 -14.02
CA LEU A 101 6.89 -11.40 -13.04
C LEU A 101 7.59 -12.77 -13.13
N VAL A 102 7.78 -13.29 -14.33
CA VAL A 102 8.51 -14.56 -14.56
C VAL A 102 9.96 -14.46 -14.08
N LEU A 103 10.64 -13.35 -14.36
CA LEU A 103 12.01 -13.11 -13.91
C LEU A 103 12.08 -13.11 -12.39
N MET A 104 11.18 -12.36 -11.71
CA MET A 104 11.14 -12.31 -10.27
C MET A 104 10.83 -13.68 -9.64
N ALA A 105 9.88 -14.44 -10.21
CA ALA A 105 9.56 -15.78 -9.73
C ALA A 105 10.75 -16.75 -9.83
N ARG A 106 11.53 -16.65 -10.92
CA ARG A 106 12.77 -17.43 -11.08
C ARG A 106 13.85 -17.01 -10.08
N LEU A 107 14.04 -15.71 -9.85
CA LEU A 107 15.00 -15.20 -8.86
C LEU A 107 14.65 -15.68 -7.44
N ARG A 108 13.37 -15.72 -7.13
CA ARG A 108 12.88 -16.30 -5.86
C ARG A 108 12.78 -17.82 -5.84
N ARG A 109 13.20 -18.50 -6.91
CA ARG A 109 13.19 -19.97 -7.07
C ARG A 109 11.80 -20.58 -6.85
N VAL A 110 10.75 -19.85 -7.20
CA VAL A 110 9.38 -20.34 -7.11
C VAL A 110 9.10 -21.22 -8.34
N LYS A 111 8.42 -22.36 -8.11
CA LYS A 111 8.00 -23.26 -9.21
C LYS A 111 6.86 -22.62 -9.99
N ASP A 112 6.65 -23.09 -11.23
CA ASP A 112 5.55 -22.66 -12.10
C ASP A 112 5.48 -21.14 -12.32
N ALA A 113 6.66 -20.52 -12.51
CA ALA A 113 6.82 -19.08 -12.68
C ALA A 113 5.89 -18.47 -13.75
N GLY A 114 5.56 -19.22 -14.82
CA GLY A 114 4.64 -18.79 -15.87
C GLY A 114 3.21 -18.66 -15.38
N GLN A 115 2.71 -19.69 -14.66
CA GLN A 115 1.35 -19.69 -14.12
C GLN A 115 1.19 -18.60 -13.06
N ILE A 116 2.14 -18.46 -12.14
CA ILE A 116 2.13 -17.41 -11.12
C ILE A 116 2.08 -16.01 -11.75
N ALA A 117 2.84 -15.81 -12.83
CA ALA A 117 2.83 -14.55 -13.56
C ALA A 117 1.44 -14.26 -14.16
N ASP A 118 0.82 -15.26 -14.78
CA ASP A 118 -0.51 -15.11 -15.39
C ASP A 118 -1.59 -14.87 -14.34
N ASP A 119 -1.56 -15.56 -13.19
CA ASP A 119 -2.47 -15.37 -12.08
C ASP A 119 -2.34 -13.96 -11.46
N LEU A 120 -1.11 -13.49 -11.27
CA LEU A 120 -0.86 -12.15 -10.76
C LEU A 120 -1.28 -11.06 -11.75
N LEU A 121 -1.05 -11.23 -13.05
CA LEU A 121 -1.52 -10.30 -14.08
C LEU A 121 -3.04 -10.19 -14.07
N ALA A 122 -3.75 -11.32 -13.95
CA ALA A 122 -5.20 -11.33 -13.85
C ALA A 122 -5.68 -10.62 -12.59
N ARG A 123 -5.10 -10.96 -11.44
CA ARG A 123 -5.44 -10.36 -10.14
C ARG A 123 -5.26 -8.85 -10.11
N PHE A 124 -4.17 -8.33 -10.69
CA PHE A 124 -3.87 -6.90 -10.73
C PHE A 124 -4.42 -6.19 -11.97
N GLN A 125 -5.30 -6.84 -12.74
CA GLN A 125 -5.95 -6.27 -13.94
C GLN A 125 -4.94 -5.76 -14.98
N LEU A 126 -3.89 -6.55 -15.21
CA LEU A 126 -2.82 -6.24 -16.16
C LEU A 126 -2.77 -7.24 -17.33
N THR A 127 -3.76 -8.14 -17.46
CA THR A 127 -3.80 -9.19 -18.47
C THR A 127 -3.70 -8.64 -19.90
N ASP A 128 -4.47 -7.58 -20.21
CA ASP A 128 -4.49 -6.97 -21.55
C ASP A 128 -3.16 -6.29 -21.92
N ALA A 129 -2.36 -5.96 -20.92
CA ALA A 129 -1.05 -5.33 -21.08
C ALA A 129 0.11 -6.31 -20.88
N ALA A 130 -0.16 -7.57 -20.58
CA ALA A 130 0.83 -8.58 -20.16
C ALA A 130 2.07 -8.66 -21.05
N THR A 131 1.89 -8.58 -22.38
CA THR A 131 2.95 -8.69 -23.40
C THR A 131 3.53 -7.34 -23.84
N ARG A 132 2.97 -6.23 -23.38
CA ARG A 132 3.48 -4.90 -23.70
C ARG A 132 4.70 -4.59 -22.82
N ARG A 133 5.68 -3.84 -23.38
CA ARG A 133 6.83 -3.34 -22.61
C ARG A 133 6.36 -2.41 -21.48
N VAL A 134 6.95 -2.56 -20.28
CA VAL A 134 6.61 -1.75 -19.10
C VAL A 134 6.89 -0.26 -19.32
N ALA A 135 7.84 0.10 -20.20
CA ALA A 135 8.05 1.48 -20.64
C ALA A 135 6.76 2.15 -21.15
N THR A 136 5.79 1.38 -21.69
CA THR A 136 4.51 1.89 -22.22
C THR A 136 3.38 1.89 -21.18
N TYR A 137 3.64 1.46 -19.95
CA TYR A 137 2.64 1.42 -18.88
C TYR A 137 2.41 2.82 -18.28
N SER A 138 1.19 3.09 -17.82
CA SER A 138 0.92 4.24 -16.98
C SER A 138 1.62 4.09 -15.60
N GLY A 139 1.74 5.18 -14.86
CA GLY A 139 2.28 5.14 -13.49
C GLY A 139 1.55 4.14 -12.60
N GLY A 140 0.21 4.13 -12.63
CA GLY A 140 -0.63 3.19 -11.91
C GLY A 140 -0.41 1.74 -12.32
N MET A 141 -0.28 1.45 -13.62
CA MET A 141 0.03 0.11 -14.12
C MET A 141 1.40 -0.37 -13.66
N ARG A 142 2.43 0.50 -13.69
CA ARG A 142 3.77 0.16 -13.18
C ARG A 142 3.71 -0.14 -11.70
N ARG A 143 2.98 0.65 -10.92
CA ARG A 143 2.84 0.44 -9.47
C ARG A 143 2.10 -0.85 -9.15
N ARG A 144 1.01 -1.16 -9.85
CA ARG A 144 0.31 -2.44 -9.68
C ARG A 144 1.19 -3.64 -10.03
N LEU A 145 1.99 -3.54 -11.09
CA LEU A 145 2.96 -4.59 -11.45
C LEU A 145 4.03 -4.76 -10.36
N ASP A 146 4.56 -3.67 -9.81
CA ASP A 146 5.56 -3.69 -8.74
C ASP A 146 5.00 -4.34 -7.45
N ILE A 147 3.76 -4.01 -7.08
CA ILE A 147 3.05 -4.66 -5.98
C ILE A 147 2.81 -6.16 -6.30
N ALA A 148 2.40 -6.49 -7.52
CA ALA A 148 2.22 -7.89 -7.94
C ALA A 148 3.54 -8.68 -7.82
N MET A 149 4.67 -8.11 -8.22
CA MET A 149 6.00 -8.70 -8.05
C MET A 149 6.35 -8.92 -6.58
N SER A 150 5.91 -8.06 -5.69
CA SER A 150 6.15 -8.18 -4.26
C SER A 150 5.46 -9.37 -3.61
N LEU A 151 4.41 -9.92 -4.24
CA LEU A 151 3.70 -11.12 -3.77
C LEU A 151 4.34 -12.44 -4.13
N ILE A 152 5.29 -12.43 -5.04
CA ILE A 152 5.94 -13.66 -5.49
C ILE A 152 6.68 -14.29 -4.29
N GLY A 153 6.36 -15.54 -4.00
CA GLY A 153 6.88 -16.27 -2.86
C GLY A 153 6.03 -16.14 -1.58
N ASN A 154 4.87 -15.49 -1.64
CA ASN A 154 3.91 -15.33 -0.53
C ASN A 154 4.56 -14.82 0.77
N PRO A 155 5.24 -13.67 0.76
CA PRO A 155 5.86 -13.15 1.97
C PRO A 155 4.80 -12.83 3.02
N PRO A 156 4.99 -13.20 4.31
CA PRO A 156 4.05 -12.86 5.37
C PRO A 156 4.00 -11.35 5.68
N VAL A 157 5.04 -10.59 5.30
CA VAL A 157 5.12 -9.14 5.54
C VAL A 157 5.54 -8.42 4.26
N ILE A 158 4.82 -7.35 3.92
CA ILE A 158 5.12 -6.46 2.80
C ILE A 158 5.30 -5.03 3.30
N PHE A 159 6.40 -4.40 2.90
CA PHE A 159 6.66 -2.98 3.10
C PHE A 159 6.34 -2.22 1.82
N LEU A 160 5.51 -1.18 1.92
CA LEU A 160 5.18 -0.28 0.82
C LEU A 160 5.62 1.15 1.18
N ASP A 161 6.69 1.63 0.57
CA ASP A 161 7.19 2.99 0.83
C ASP A 161 6.53 3.98 -0.14
N GLU A 162 5.61 4.81 0.38
CA GLU A 162 4.82 5.81 -0.34
C GLU A 162 4.15 5.26 -1.63
N PRO A 163 3.25 4.25 -1.53
CA PRO A 163 2.80 3.46 -2.68
C PRO A 163 2.03 4.24 -3.74
N THR A 164 1.44 5.38 -3.42
CA THR A 164 0.60 6.15 -4.36
C THR A 164 1.18 7.50 -4.75
N THR A 165 2.41 7.79 -4.33
CA THR A 165 3.05 9.06 -4.67
C THR A 165 3.19 9.23 -6.19
N GLY A 166 2.71 10.37 -6.70
CA GLY A 166 2.76 10.71 -8.12
C GLY A 166 1.69 10.05 -9.01
N LEU A 167 0.74 9.32 -8.41
CA LEU A 167 -0.39 8.75 -9.14
C LEU A 167 -1.59 9.71 -9.19
N ASP A 168 -2.33 9.62 -10.28
CA ASP A 168 -3.64 10.27 -10.40
C ASP A 168 -4.67 9.62 -9.44
N PRO A 169 -5.81 10.29 -9.14
CA PRO A 169 -6.80 9.79 -8.18
C PRO A 169 -7.35 8.40 -8.53
N GLN A 170 -7.59 8.11 -9.81
CA GLN A 170 -8.11 6.81 -10.25
C GLN A 170 -7.09 5.70 -9.99
N ALA A 171 -5.84 5.89 -10.39
CA ALA A 171 -4.76 4.94 -10.19
C ALA A 171 -4.49 4.69 -8.69
N ARG A 172 -4.65 5.73 -7.85
CA ARG A 172 -4.52 5.62 -6.40
C ARG A 172 -5.55 4.66 -5.80
N ILE A 173 -6.83 4.79 -6.20
CA ILE A 173 -7.91 3.89 -5.77
C ILE A 173 -7.61 2.43 -6.18
N GLU A 174 -7.12 2.22 -7.40
CA GLU A 174 -6.77 0.87 -7.88
C GLU A 174 -5.65 0.23 -7.05
N VAL A 175 -4.63 1.02 -6.67
CA VAL A 175 -3.56 0.58 -5.76
C VAL A 175 -4.12 0.27 -4.37
N TRP A 176 -4.98 1.13 -3.82
CA TRP A 176 -5.62 0.91 -2.51
C TRP A 176 -6.43 -0.39 -2.47
N ASN A 177 -7.21 -0.66 -3.51
CA ASN A 177 -7.97 -1.90 -3.62
C ASN A 177 -7.05 -3.12 -3.63
N SER A 178 -5.93 -3.03 -4.35
CA SER A 178 -4.92 -4.09 -4.37
C SER A 178 -4.32 -4.32 -2.98
N VAL A 179 -3.99 -3.26 -2.24
CA VAL A 179 -3.44 -3.37 -0.88
C VAL A 179 -4.45 -3.99 0.10
N LYS A 180 -5.72 -3.59 0.04
CA LYS A 180 -6.80 -4.19 0.86
C LYS A 180 -6.96 -5.68 0.59
N GLU A 181 -6.89 -6.08 -0.68
CA GLU A 181 -6.98 -7.49 -1.05
C GLU A 181 -5.83 -8.32 -0.47
N LEU A 182 -4.60 -7.77 -0.42
CA LEU A 182 -3.45 -8.44 0.18
C LEU A 182 -3.67 -8.74 1.66
N ALA A 183 -4.09 -7.73 2.42
CA ALA A 183 -4.35 -7.89 3.85
C ALA A 183 -5.52 -8.86 4.10
N GLY A 184 -6.58 -8.81 3.27
CA GLY A 184 -7.71 -9.74 3.33
C GLY A 184 -7.32 -11.21 3.12
N GLN A 185 -6.16 -11.49 2.55
CA GLN A 185 -5.58 -12.82 2.39
C GLN A 185 -4.58 -13.20 3.50
N GLY A 186 -4.45 -12.36 4.53
CA GLY A 186 -3.62 -12.61 5.69
C GLY A 186 -2.19 -12.07 5.59
N THR A 187 -1.83 -11.35 4.52
CA THR A 187 -0.53 -10.68 4.42
C THR A 187 -0.51 -9.45 5.31
N THR A 188 0.52 -9.29 6.12
CA THR A 188 0.73 -8.07 6.90
C THR A 188 1.34 -6.99 6.01
N VAL A 189 0.76 -5.79 6.03
CA VAL A 189 1.25 -4.66 5.24
C VAL A 189 1.65 -3.52 6.16
N LEU A 190 2.91 -3.07 6.07
CA LEU A 190 3.34 -1.80 6.63
C LEU A 190 3.55 -0.83 5.47
N LEU A 191 2.73 0.21 5.40
CA LEU A 191 2.89 1.27 4.41
C LEU A 191 3.36 2.57 5.06
N THR A 192 4.18 3.32 4.35
CA THR A 192 4.49 4.70 4.71
C THR A 192 3.73 5.65 3.81
N THR A 193 3.27 6.75 4.35
CA THR A 193 2.59 7.79 3.55
C THR A 193 2.71 9.17 4.18
N GLN A 194 2.53 10.20 3.37
CA GLN A 194 2.29 11.58 3.82
C GLN A 194 0.83 12.00 3.58
N TYR A 195 0.03 11.15 2.92
CA TYR A 195 -1.36 11.44 2.57
C TYR A 195 -2.29 10.91 3.64
N LEU A 196 -3.09 11.82 4.23
CA LEU A 196 -4.05 11.48 5.30
C LEU A 196 -5.16 10.57 4.79
N ASP A 197 -5.66 10.82 3.58
CA ASP A 197 -6.70 10.05 2.92
C ASP A 197 -6.26 8.59 2.69
N GLU A 198 -5.00 8.34 2.30
CA GLU A 198 -4.45 7.00 2.15
C GLU A 198 -4.44 6.23 3.47
N ALA A 199 -3.95 6.85 4.55
CA ALA A 199 -3.94 6.24 5.87
C ALA A 199 -5.38 5.97 6.37
N GLU A 200 -6.31 6.92 6.18
CA GLU A 200 -7.71 6.78 6.57
C GLU A 200 -8.44 5.66 5.80
N GLN A 201 -8.15 5.51 4.52
CA GLN A 201 -8.81 4.53 3.66
C GLN A 201 -8.27 3.11 3.80
N LEU A 202 -6.99 2.95 4.15
CA LEU A 202 -6.32 1.65 4.13
C LEU A 202 -6.09 1.05 5.51
N ALA A 203 -5.71 1.87 6.50
CA ALA A 203 -5.07 1.35 7.68
C ALA A 203 -6.05 0.86 8.76
N ASP A 204 -5.76 -0.30 9.33
CA ASP A 204 -6.37 -0.78 10.57
C ASP A 204 -5.81 0.01 11.78
N ARG A 205 -4.51 0.34 11.73
CA ARG A 205 -3.84 1.18 12.72
C ARG A 205 -2.92 2.20 12.04
N ILE A 206 -2.83 3.37 12.64
CA ILE A 206 -2.05 4.50 12.13
C ILE A 206 -1.10 4.96 13.22
N ALA A 207 0.20 5.04 12.90
CA ALA A 207 1.16 5.75 13.73
C ALA A 207 1.58 7.05 13.04
N ILE A 208 1.60 8.14 13.79
CA ILE A 208 2.09 9.43 13.28
C ILE A 208 3.53 9.61 13.72
N LEU A 209 4.45 9.62 12.74
CA LEU A 209 5.87 9.88 12.92
C LEU A 209 6.16 11.36 12.65
N HIS A 210 6.71 12.03 13.64
CA HIS A 210 7.09 13.44 13.55
C HIS A 210 8.44 13.67 14.26
N GLU A 211 9.37 14.33 13.59
CA GLU A 211 10.72 14.60 14.12
C GLU A 211 11.40 13.37 14.73
N GLY A 212 11.29 12.23 14.04
CA GLY A 212 11.93 10.98 14.44
C GLY A 212 11.25 10.24 15.60
N ARG A 213 10.08 10.66 16.07
CA ARG A 213 9.33 10.04 17.16
C ARG A 213 7.90 9.68 16.75
N ILE A 214 7.37 8.59 17.27
CA ILE A 214 5.93 8.29 17.14
C ILE A 214 5.20 9.11 18.20
N ILE A 215 4.42 10.09 17.75
CA ILE A 215 3.66 10.99 18.63
C ILE A 215 2.27 10.46 18.94
N VAL A 216 1.71 9.60 18.06
CA VAL A 216 0.40 8.97 18.22
C VAL A 216 0.41 7.61 17.53
N ASN A 217 -0.25 6.62 18.13
CA ASN A 217 -0.49 5.30 17.53
C ASN A 217 -1.86 4.78 17.97
N GLY A 218 -2.72 4.45 17.00
CA GLY A 218 -4.07 3.95 17.29
C GLY A 218 -4.86 3.64 16.02
N THR A 219 -6.07 3.12 16.20
CA THR A 219 -7.06 3.04 15.13
C THR A 219 -7.56 4.42 14.74
N LEU A 220 -8.13 4.56 13.55
CA LEU A 220 -8.71 5.85 13.12
C LEU A 220 -9.76 6.37 14.12
N ALA A 221 -10.56 5.46 14.72
CA ALA A 221 -11.55 5.84 15.72
C ALA A 221 -10.91 6.39 17.00
N GLU A 222 -9.85 5.75 17.50
CA GLU A 222 -9.09 6.22 18.65
C GLU A 222 -8.44 7.59 18.36
N LEU A 223 -7.86 7.76 17.18
CA LEU A 223 -7.24 9.03 16.78
C LEU A 223 -8.27 10.18 16.71
N LYS A 224 -9.46 9.92 16.18
CA LYS A 224 -10.55 10.91 16.14
C LYS A 224 -11.02 11.33 17.52
N GLN A 225 -10.91 10.48 18.54
CA GLN A 225 -11.27 10.82 19.94
C GLN A 225 -10.27 11.75 20.63
N LEU A 226 -9.05 11.89 20.10
CA LEU A 226 -8.06 12.84 20.66
C LEU A 226 -8.43 14.30 20.39
N LEU A 227 -9.33 14.54 19.43
CA LEU A 227 -9.85 15.86 19.16
C LEU A 227 -11.15 16.12 19.96
N PRO A 228 -11.38 17.34 20.44
CA PRO A 228 -12.67 17.69 21.02
C PRO A 228 -13.78 17.41 20.00
N PRO A 229 -14.99 17.01 20.47
CA PRO A 229 -16.09 16.70 19.54
C PRO A 229 -16.32 17.90 18.63
N ALA A 230 -16.24 17.63 17.31
CA ALA A 230 -16.44 18.66 16.30
C ALA A 230 -17.82 19.28 16.51
N LYS A 231 -17.89 20.61 16.56
CA LYS A 231 -19.16 21.30 16.41
C LYS A 231 -19.74 20.85 15.06
N VAL A 232 -20.97 20.32 15.07
CA VAL A 232 -21.66 19.96 13.85
C VAL A 232 -21.99 21.25 13.11
N GLU A 233 -21.09 21.70 12.24
CA GLU A 233 -21.43 22.67 11.21
C GLU A 233 -21.99 21.86 10.03
N TYR A 234 -23.25 22.09 9.68
CA TYR A 234 -23.83 21.60 8.44
C TYR A 234 -23.18 22.36 7.28
N VAL A 235 -22.01 21.94 6.86
CA VAL A 235 -21.43 22.37 5.60
C VAL A 235 -22.03 21.45 4.53
N GLU A 236 -22.88 21.99 3.68
CA GLU A 236 -23.29 21.32 2.45
C GLU A 236 -21.99 20.96 1.69
N LYS A 237 -21.66 19.66 1.69
CA LYS A 237 -20.44 19.19 1.04
C LYS A 237 -20.63 19.31 -0.46
N GLN A 238 -20.20 20.41 -1.03
CA GLN A 238 -20.15 20.51 -2.50
C GLN A 238 -19.17 19.45 -3.02
N PRO A 239 -19.51 18.80 -4.13
CA PRO A 239 -18.61 17.83 -4.75
C PRO A 239 -17.23 18.45 -4.96
N THR A 240 -16.21 17.75 -4.56
CA THR A 240 -14.83 18.19 -4.78
C THR A 240 -14.50 18.03 -6.28
N LEU A 241 -13.47 18.73 -6.75
CA LEU A 241 -12.98 18.55 -8.12
C LEU A 241 -12.56 17.10 -8.38
N GLU A 242 -12.11 16.40 -7.35
CA GLU A 242 -11.78 14.98 -7.37
C GLU A 242 -13.02 14.09 -7.57
N ASP A 243 -14.11 14.37 -6.86
CA ASP A 243 -15.40 13.68 -7.05
C ASP A 243 -15.93 13.86 -8.46
N ILE A 244 -15.82 15.09 -9.02
CA ILE A 244 -16.23 15.41 -10.39
C ILE A 244 -15.35 14.65 -11.40
N PHE A 245 -14.03 14.65 -11.20
CA PHE A 245 -13.09 13.92 -12.05
C PHE A 245 -13.41 12.43 -12.10
N LEU A 246 -13.60 11.80 -10.93
CA LEU A 246 -13.94 10.38 -10.82
C LEU A 246 -15.29 10.04 -11.46
N ALA A 247 -16.30 10.91 -11.31
CA ALA A 247 -17.60 10.72 -11.92
C ALA A 247 -17.51 10.77 -13.46
N ILE A 248 -16.73 11.70 -14.02
CA ILE A 248 -16.60 11.86 -15.48
C ILE A 248 -15.74 10.72 -16.07
N VAL A 249 -14.59 10.42 -15.48
CA VAL A 249 -13.65 9.41 -16.01
C VAL A 249 -14.17 7.98 -15.75
N GLY A 250 -14.85 7.75 -14.62
CA GLY A 250 -15.44 6.46 -14.27
C GLY A 250 -16.64 6.07 -15.12
N THR A 251 -17.38 7.04 -15.67
CA THR A 251 -18.51 6.80 -16.60
C THR A 251 -18.06 6.62 -18.04
N ALA A 252 -16.96 7.26 -18.46
CA ALA A 252 -16.43 7.14 -19.82
C ALA A 252 -15.93 5.72 -20.18
N GLY A 253 -15.74 4.83 -19.18
CA GLY A 253 -15.36 3.43 -19.38
C GLY A 253 -16.53 2.45 -19.53
N LYS A 254 -17.78 2.87 -19.31
CA LYS A 254 -18.97 1.98 -19.35
C LYS A 254 -19.86 2.12 -20.57
N ASP A 255 -19.70 3.16 -21.39
CA ASP A 255 -20.59 3.43 -22.52
C ASP A 255 -20.10 2.88 -23.86
N GLY A 256 -19.34 1.80 -23.83
CA GLY A 256 -18.86 1.09 -25.03
C GLY A 256 -19.74 -0.07 -25.51
N ASN A 257 -20.88 -0.37 -24.86
CA ASN A 257 -21.73 -1.47 -25.36
C ASN A 257 -23.18 -1.40 -24.85
N ALA A 258 -24.02 -0.59 -25.48
CA ALA A 258 -25.47 -0.81 -25.55
C ALA A 258 -26.03 -0.05 -26.74
N GLY A 259 -26.01 -0.74 -27.87
CA GLY A 259 -26.80 -0.36 -29.03
C GLY A 259 -28.25 -0.79 -28.83
N ASN A 260 -29.13 0.14 -29.06
CA ASN A 260 -30.41 -0.04 -29.70
C ASN A 260 -31.49 -0.89 -29.03
N GLU A 261 -32.37 -0.25 -28.25
CA GLU A 261 -33.78 -0.64 -28.32
C GLU A 261 -34.67 0.59 -28.08
N ALA A 262 -35.65 0.72 -28.99
CA ALA A 262 -36.48 1.89 -29.23
C ALA A 262 -37.65 2.05 -28.25
N ALA A 263 -37.99 3.30 -28.04
CA ALA A 263 -39.29 3.87 -27.82
C ALA A 263 -40.45 2.99 -27.30
N SER A 264 -40.96 3.35 -26.12
CA SER A 264 -42.41 3.52 -25.92
C SER A 264 -42.66 4.28 -24.60
N ALA A 265 -43.19 5.47 -24.72
CA ALA A 265 -43.77 6.22 -23.63
C ALA A 265 -45.10 5.60 -23.19
N PRO A 266 -45.52 5.71 -21.95
CA PRO A 266 -46.92 5.71 -21.58
C PRO A 266 -47.39 7.08 -21.13
N THR A 267 -48.37 7.52 -21.83
CA THR A 267 -49.32 8.59 -21.61
C THR A 267 -49.84 8.68 -20.16
N SER A 268 -49.95 9.92 -19.74
CA SER A 268 -50.71 10.40 -18.60
C SER A 268 -52.17 9.88 -18.56
N LYS A 269 -52.67 9.56 -17.36
CA LYS A 269 -54.07 9.83 -16.98
C LYS A 269 -54.17 10.21 -15.52
N GLU A 270 -54.72 11.39 -15.36
CA GLU A 270 -55.31 12.00 -14.18
C GLU A 270 -56.44 11.14 -13.53
N GLN A 271 -56.76 11.56 -12.31
CA GLN A 271 -58.03 11.47 -11.55
C GLN A 271 -58.06 10.33 -10.49
N ARG A 272 -58.15 10.64 -9.30
CA ARG A 272 -58.98 11.40 -8.32
C ARG A 272 -58.33 11.39 -6.96
#